data_3a7f6bf9ecc6242f8afe4212e1231f65
#
_entry.id   3a7f6bf9ecc6242f8afe4212e1231f65
#
_cell.length_a   1.000
_cell.length_b   1.000
_cell.length_c   1.000
_cell.angle_alpha   90.00
_cell.angle_beta   90.00
_cell.angle_gamma   90.00
#
_symmetry.space_group_name_H-M   'P 1'
#
loop_
_entity.id
_entity.type
_entity.pdbx_description
1 polymer ?
#
loop_
_entity_poly.entity_id
_entity_poly.type
_entity_poly.pdbx_seq_one_letter_code
_entity_poly.pdbx_strand_id
1 'polypeptide(L)'
;MTISPPEREEKKARVIVDNDPVPTSFEKWAKPGHFDRSLSRGPKTTTWIWDLHALAHDFDTHTSDLEDISRKIFAAHFGHLSVVAIWLSGMLFHGAKFSNYEAWLADPLGVKPSAQTVWSIVGQDILNGDMGGGFRGIQTTSGLFQVWRGWGITSSFQLYVTAIGGLVLAGLFLFAGWFHYHKRAPKLEWFQNVESMLNHHLSVLLGCGSLGWAGHLIH
;
A
#
# COMPACT_ATOMS: atom_id res chain seq x y z
N MET A 1 -31.90 53.33 -23.28
CA MET A 1 -31.39 52.01 -23.70
C MET A 1 -30.71 51.37 -22.47
N THR A 2 -31.43 50.48 -21.82
CA THR A 2 -30.89 49.72 -20.67
C THR A 2 -30.24 48.47 -21.24
N ILE A 3 -28.92 48.39 -21.11
CA ILE A 3 -28.16 47.20 -21.49
C ILE A 3 -28.36 46.18 -20.38
N SER A 4 -29.06 45.07 -20.67
CA SER A 4 -29.18 43.94 -19.76
C SER A 4 -27.78 43.36 -19.48
N PRO A 5 -27.44 43.04 -18.22
CA PRO A 5 -26.17 42.38 -17.94
C PRO A 5 -26.12 41.05 -18.68
N PRO A 6 -24.94 40.63 -19.17
CA PRO A 6 -24.80 39.33 -19.82
C PRO A 6 -25.26 38.23 -18.88
N GLU A 7 -26.14 37.36 -19.33
CA GLU A 7 -26.53 36.17 -18.62
C GLU A 7 -25.26 35.37 -18.34
N ARG A 8 -24.93 35.20 -17.04
CA ARG A 8 -23.85 34.34 -16.59
C ARG A 8 -24.28 32.91 -16.87
N GLU A 9 -23.79 32.32 -17.97
CA GLU A 9 -23.91 30.88 -18.17
C GLU A 9 -23.41 30.19 -16.89
N GLU A 10 -24.32 29.63 -16.11
CA GLU A 10 -23.97 28.72 -15.04
C GLU A 10 -23.25 27.54 -15.69
N LYS A 11 -21.90 27.51 -15.56
CA LYS A 11 -21.13 26.34 -15.94
C LYS A 11 -21.64 25.20 -15.07
N LYS A 12 -22.46 24.32 -15.67
CA LYS A 12 -22.97 23.11 -15.04
C LYS A 12 -21.77 22.36 -14.45
N ALA A 13 -21.80 22.06 -13.15
CA ALA A 13 -20.72 21.37 -12.46
C ALA A 13 -20.38 20.07 -13.23
N ARG A 14 -19.11 19.91 -13.60
CA ARG A 14 -18.63 18.78 -14.40
C ARG A 14 -18.61 17.52 -13.54
N VAL A 15 -19.34 16.48 -13.96
CA VAL A 15 -19.34 15.20 -13.26
C VAL A 15 -18.05 14.45 -13.66
N ILE A 16 -17.18 14.18 -12.69
CA ILE A 16 -15.87 13.52 -12.89
C ILE A 16 -15.81 12.12 -12.29
N VAL A 17 -16.91 11.66 -11.66
CA VAL A 17 -17.00 10.37 -10.95
C VAL A 17 -18.31 9.69 -11.34
N ASP A 18 -18.23 8.39 -11.62
CA ASP A 18 -19.41 7.54 -11.75
C ASP A 18 -19.74 6.88 -10.41
N ASN A 19 -21.03 6.79 -10.10
CA ASN A 19 -21.53 6.11 -8.92
C ASN A 19 -21.96 4.69 -9.27
N ASP A 20 -21.48 3.70 -8.51
CA ASP A 20 -21.81 2.28 -8.68
C ASP A 20 -21.61 1.74 -10.12
N PRO A 21 -20.48 2.03 -10.81
CA PRO A 21 -20.33 1.67 -12.22
C PRO A 21 -20.17 0.17 -12.43
N VAL A 22 -19.59 -0.54 -11.46
CA VAL A 22 -19.36 -1.99 -11.51
C VAL A 22 -19.92 -2.62 -10.25
N PRO A 23 -20.93 -3.49 -10.34
CA PRO A 23 -21.47 -4.17 -9.17
C PRO A 23 -20.42 -5.06 -8.49
N THR A 24 -20.41 -5.08 -7.17
CA THR A 24 -19.61 -6.03 -6.40
C THR A 24 -20.26 -7.41 -6.49
N SER A 25 -19.49 -8.42 -6.87
CA SER A 25 -19.99 -9.79 -7.02
C SER A 25 -19.02 -10.80 -6.43
N PHE A 26 -19.44 -11.51 -5.38
CA PHE A 26 -18.70 -12.64 -4.83
C PHE A 26 -18.73 -13.88 -5.74
N GLU A 27 -19.75 -13.99 -6.61
CA GLU A 27 -19.82 -15.09 -7.59
C GLU A 27 -18.61 -15.12 -8.51
N LYS A 28 -18.10 -13.97 -8.91
CA LYS A 28 -16.89 -13.85 -9.76
C LYS A 28 -15.64 -14.40 -9.09
N TRP A 29 -15.58 -14.45 -7.76
CA TRP A 29 -14.47 -15.04 -7.03
C TRP A 29 -14.39 -16.56 -7.25
N ALA A 30 -15.53 -17.21 -7.47
CA ALA A 30 -15.61 -18.62 -7.80
C ALA A 30 -15.43 -18.93 -9.28
N LYS A 31 -15.21 -17.92 -10.12
CA LYS A 31 -15.02 -18.03 -11.57
C LYS A 31 -13.66 -17.44 -11.97
N PRO A 32 -12.55 -18.11 -11.66
CA PRO A 32 -11.22 -17.62 -12.07
C PRO A 32 -11.17 -17.47 -13.59
N GLY A 33 -10.49 -16.43 -14.06
CA GLY A 33 -10.41 -16.13 -15.49
C GLY A 33 -11.61 -15.36 -16.04
N HIS A 34 -12.58 -14.93 -15.20
CA HIS A 34 -13.74 -14.15 -15.64
C HIS A 34 -13.36 -12.83 -16.37
N PHE A 35 -12.17 -12.31 -16.08
CA PHE A 35 -11.68 -11.04 -16.62
C PHE A 35 -11.23 -11.12 -18.09
N ASP A 36 -10.95 -12.30 -18.61
CA ASP A 36 -10.46 -12.50 -19.99
C ASP A 36 -11.37 -13.46 -20.74
N ARG A 37 -11.74 -13.07 -21.96
CA ARG A 37 -12.61 -13.84 -22.83
C ARG A 37 -12.03 -15.24 -23.16
N SER A 38 -10.71 -15.34 -23.28
CA SER A 38 -10.03 -16.60 -23.58
C SER A 38 -10.03 -17.60 -22.44
N LEU A 39 -10.27 -17.11 -21.19
CA LEU A 39 -10.20 -17.90 -19.96
C LEU A 39 -11.58 -18.13 -19.31
N SER A 40 -12.56 -17.30 -19.63
CA SER A 40 -13.85 -17.22 -18.91
C SER A 40 -14.69 -18.49 -18.97
N ARG A 41 -14.45 -19.38 -19.93
CA ARG A 41 -15.16 -20.66 -20.08
C ARG A 41 -14.59 -21.78 -19.20
N GLY A 42 -13.52 -21.49 -18.45
CA GLY A 42 -12.86 -22.45 -17.59
C GLY A 42 -11.80 -23.29 -18.28
N PRO A 43 -11.10 -24.13 -17.51
CA PRO A 43 -9.98 -24.90 -18.02
C PRO A 43 -10.42 -26.03 -18.96
N LYS A 44 -9.73 -26.16 -20.11
CA LYS A 44 -9.84 -27.29 -21.01
C LYS A 44 -8.55 -28.09 -21.09
N THR A 45 -7.42 -27.43 -20.82
CA THR A 45 -6.08 -28.02 -20.82
C THR A 45 -5.30 -27.55 -19.60
N THR A 46 -4.18 -28.19 -19.31
CA THR A 46 -3.32 -27.81 -18.18
C THR A 46 -2.66 -26.45 -18.36
N THR A 47 -2.54 -25.94 -19.58
CA THR A 47 -1.98 -24.61 -19.85
C THR A 47 -2.87 -23.46 -19.38
N TRP A 48 -4.16 -23.71 -19.19
CA TRP A 48 -5.10 -22.70 -18.75
C TRP A 48 -4.70 -22.05 -17.42
N ILE A 49 -4.19 -22.84 -16.48
CA ILE A 49 -3.80 -22.30 -15.16
C ILE A 49 -2.60 -21.34 -15.26
N TRP A 50 -1.70 -21.58 -16.19
CA TRP A 50 -0.56 -20.71 -16.46
C TRP A 50 -0.98 -19.42 -17.18
N ASP A 51 -1.89 -19.56 -18.17
CA ASP A 51 -2.45 -18.43 -18.89
C ASP A 51 -3.26 -17.51 -17.98
N LEU A 52 -3.97 -18.08 -17.00
CA LEU A 52 -4.67 -17.31 -15.97
C LEU A 52 -3.74 -16.34 -15.25
N HIS A 53 -2.60 -16.83 -14.78
CA HIS A 53 -1.63 -16.01 -14.07
C HIS A 53 -0.91 -15.02 -15.01
N ALA A 54 -0.60 -15.42 -16.22
CA ALA A 54 0.05 -14.58 -17.22
C ALA A 54 -0.81 -13.38 -17.64
N LEU A 55 -2.14 -13.55 -17.70
CA LEU A 55 -3.07 -12.55 -18.19
C LEU A 55 -3.78 -11.76 -17.08
N ALA A 56 -3.64 -12.17 -15.82
CA ALA A 56 -4.41 -11.60 -14.71
C ALA A 56 -4.22 -10.08 -14.55
N HIS A 57 -3.03 -9.56 -14.79
CA HIS A 57 -2.71 -8.14 -14.67
C HIS A 57 -2.45 -7.44 -16.01
N ASP A 58 -2.75 -8.11 -17.09
CA ASP A 58 -2.64 -7.57 -18.45
C ASP A 58 -3.97 -6.90 -18.85
N PHE A 59 -4.25 -5.74 -18.24
CA PHE A 59 -5.57 -5.11 -18.26
C PHE A 59 -6.01 -4.66 -19.65
N ASP A 60 -5.09 -4.31 -20.52
CA ASP A 60 -5.39 -3.90 -21.90
C ASP A 60 -5.80 -5.07 -22.80
N THR A 61 -5.57 -6.31 -22.39
CA THR A 61 -6.11 -7.49 -23.06
C THR A 61 -7.52 -7.86 -22.59
N HIS A 62 -7.94 -7.39 -21.39
CA HIS A 62 -9.27 -7.65 -20.85
C HIS A 62 -10.34 -6.81 -21.54
N THR A 63 -10.00 -5.60 -21.91
CA THR A 63 -10.90 -4.62 -22.54
C THR A 63 -10.10 -3.60 -23.33
N SER A 64 -10.75 -2.93 -24.28
CA SER A 64 -10.21 -1.77 -25.00
C SER A 64 -10.68 -0.43 -24.42
N ASP A 65 -11.55 -0.44 -23.42
CA ASP A 65 -12.05 0.75 -22.75
C ASP A 65 -10.97 1.36 -21.86
N LEU A 66 -10.42 2.50 -22.28
CA LEU A 66 -9.37 3.20 -21.54
C LEU A 66 -9.82 3.64 -20.15
N GLU A 67 -11.09 3.95 -19.94
CA GLU A 67 -11.62 4.30 -18.62
C GLU A 67 -11.56 3.12 -17.67
N ASP A 68 -11.98 1.93 -18.12
CA ASP A 68 -11.92 0.71 -17.30
C ASP A 68 -10.47 0.27 -17.01
N ILE A 69 -9.60 0.35 -18.01
CA ILE A 69 -8.17 0.07 -17.83
C ILE A 69 -7.56 1.01 -16.77
N SER A 70 -7.84 2.31 -16.87
CA SER A 70 -7.35 3.32 -15.92
C SER A 70 -7.86 3.06 -14.50
N ARG A 71 -9.14 2.69 -14.35
CA ARG A 71 -9.74 2.34 -13.07
C ARG A 71 -9.11 1.10 -12.44
N LYS A 72 -8.82 0.08 -13.24
CA LYS A 72 -8.13 -1.14 -12.79
C LYS A 72 -6.71 -0.83 -12.30
N ILE A 73 -5.97 0.00 -13.03
CA ILE A 73 -4.63 0.45 -12.63
C ILE A 73 -4.70 1.23 -11.31
N PHE A 74 -5.65 2.14 -11.18
CA PHE A 74 -5.84 2.92 -9.96
C PHE A 74 -6.14 2.02 -8.75
N ALA A 75 -7.06 1.08 -8.90
CA ALA A 75 -7.39 0.11 -7.87
C ALA A 75 -6.19 -0.80 -7.52
N ALA A 76 -5.41 -1.23 -8.52
CA ALA A 76 -4.20 -2.03 -8.31
C ALA A 76 -3.13 -1.27 -7.52
N HIS A 77 -3.00 0.04 -7.74
CA HIS A 77 -2.09 0.89 -6.97
C HIS A 77 -2.49 0.97 -5.49
N PHE A 78 -3.77 1.07 -5.18
CA PHE A 78 -4.25 0.97 -3.78
C PHE A 78 -3.92 -0.41 -3.17
N GLY A 79 -4.12 -1.48 -3.93
CA GLY A 79 -3.74 -2.83 -3.48
C GLY A 79 -2.25 -2.94 -3.16
N HIS A 80 -1.39 -2.39 -3.99
CA HIS A 80 0.06 -2.36 -3.76
C HIS A 80 0.43 -1.55 -2.52
N LEU A 81 -0.17 -0.37 -2.33
CA LEU A 81 0.03 0.43 -1.12
C LEU A 81 -0.41 -0.31 0.14
N SER A 82 -1.50 -1.08 0.05
CA SER A 82 -1.94 -1.94 1.15
C SER A 82 -0.89 -3.00 1.51
N VAL A 83 -0.35 -3.69 0.51
CA VAL A 83 0.70 -4.71 0.71
C VAL A 83 1.96 -4.10 1.33
N VAL A 84 2.40 -2.93 0.85
CA VAL A 84 3.55 -2.21 1.42
C VAL A 84 3.29 -1.82 2.88
N ALA A 85 2.08 -1.35 3.19
CA ALA A 85 1.71 -0.99 4.57
C ALA A 85 1.68 -2.22 5.50
N ILE A 86 1.23 -3.38 5.01
CA ILE A 86 1.28 -4.65 5.76
C ILE A 86 2.72 -5.07 6.02
N TRP A 87 3.59 -4.97 5.03
CA TRP A 87 5.00 -5.28 5.17
C TRP A 87 5.67 -4.39 6.22
N LEU A 88 5.48 -3.07 6.15
CA LEU A 88 6.02 -2.13 7.14
C LEU A 88 5.47 -2.40 8.54
N SER A 89 4.18 -2.67 8.64
CA SER A 89 3.54 -3.06 9.90
C SER A 89 4.19 -4.32 10.49
N GLY A 90 4.46 -5.32 9.68
CA GLY A 90 5.15 -6.54 10.09
C GLY A 90 6.57 -6.27 10.61
N MET A 91 7.33 -5.41 9.93
CA MET A 91 8.66 -5.01 10.37
C MET A 91 8.61 -4.35 11.75
N LEU A 92 7.70 -3.40 11.95
CA LEU A 92 7.50 -2.70 13.22
C LEU A 92 7.00 -3.64 14.32
N PHE A 93 6.10 -4.57 13.99
CA PHE A 93 5.59 -5.57 14.93
C PHE A 93 6.69 -6.53 15.40
N HIS A 94 7.54 -6.98 14.50
CA HIS A 94 8.70 -7.79 14.85
C HIS A 94 9.66 -7.01 15.76
N GLY A 95 9.86 -5.74 15.49
CA GLY A 95 10.61 -4.86 16.39
C GLY A 95 9.98 -4.71 17.76
N ALA A 96 8.65 -4.70 17.84
CA ALA A 96 7.92 -4.57 19.09
C ALA A 96 7.94 -5.85 19.94
N LYS A 97 7.90 -7.02 19.30
CA LYS A 97 7.65 -8.29 20.00
C LYS A 97 8.83 -9.28 19.96
N PHE A 98 9.73 -9.20 19.00
CA PHE A 98 10.76 -10.19 18.74
C PHE A 98 12.14 -9.56 18.57
N SER A 99 12.43 -8.47 19.31
CA SER A 99 13.66 -7.72 19.12
C SER A 99 14.33 -7.33 20.43
N ASN A 100 15.56 -6.84 20.31
CA ASN A 100 16.33 -6.20 21.35
C ASN A 100 16.44 -4.68 21.15
N TYR A 101 15.41 -4.05 20.57
CA TYR A 101 15.44 -2.63 20.18
C TYR A 101 15.76 -1.71 21.37
N GLU A 102 15.11 -1.90 22.52
CA GLU A 102 15.35 -1.05 23.71
C GLU A 102 16.77 -1.25 24.27
N ALA A 103 17.28 -2.48 24.29
CA ALA A 103 18.67 -2.76 24.67
C ALA A 103 19.66 -2.11 23.69
N TRP A 104 19.36 -2.15 22.40
CA TRP A 104 20.17 -1.49 21.38
C TRP A 104 20.16 0.04 21.54
N LEU A 105 19.03 0.65 21.89
CA LEU A 105 18.95 2.09 22.16
C LEU A 105 19.87 2.50 23.32
N ALA A 106 20.00 1.65 24.34
CA ALA A 106 20.86 1.90 25.49
C ALA A 106 22.36 1.78 25.16
N ASP A 107 22.71 0.90 24.21
CA ASP A 107 24.11 0.67 23.79
C ASP A 107 24.19 0.30 22.32
N PRO A 108 24.05 1.28 21.40
CA PRO A 108 24.00 1.01 19.95
C PRO A 108 25.29 0.44 19.37
N LEU A 109 26.43 0.64 20.04
CA LEU A 109 27.73 0.15 19.59
C LEU A 109 28.04 -1.26 20.12
N GLY A 110 27.51 -1.63 21.27
CA GLY A 110 27.74 -2.90 21.91
C GLY A 110 26.68 -3.96 21.64
N VAL A 111 25.48 -3.57 21.34
CA VAL A 111 24.33 -4.45 21.04
C VAL A 111 24.13 -4.57 19.55
N LYS A 112 24.08 -5.80 19.05
CA LYS A 112 23.78 -6.07 17.64
C LYS A 112 22.27 -6.03 17.41
N PRO A 113 21.75 -5.30 16.41
CA PRO A 113 20.33 -5.21 16.18
C PRO A 113 19.77 -6.55 15.66
N SER A 114 18.67 -7.01 16.26
CA SER A 114 17.96 -8.21 15.83
C SER A 114 16.47 -8.07 16.09
N ALA A 115 15.66 -8.46 15.11
CA ALA A 115 14.21 -8.49 15.20
C ALA A 115 13.64 -9.81 14.65
N GLN A 116 14.42 -10.88 14.70
CA GLN A 116 14.06 -12.19 14.19
C GLN A 116 14.65 -13.27 15.08
N THR A 117 13.80 -14.21 15.49
CA THR A 117 14.19 -15.43 16.17
C THR A 117 13.66 -16.63 15.41
N VAL A 118 14.37 -17.78 15.50
CA VAL A 118 13.86 -19.04 14.96
C VAL A 118 13.36 -19.93 16.08
N TRP A 119 12.38 -20.76 15.78
CA TRP A 119 11.87 -21.75 16.72
C TRP A 119 12.88 -22.86 16.99
N SER A 120 12.86 -23.39 18.22
CA SER A 120 13.69 -24.53 18.63
C SER A 120 13.12 -25.85 18.09
N ILE A 121 13.24 -26.05 16.79
CA ILE A 121 12.82 -27.26 16.09
C ILE A 121 13.91 -27.70 15.12
N VAL A 122 14.06 -29.00 14.93
CA VAL A 122 15.04 -29.63 14.01
C VAL A 122 16.48 -29.15 14.16
N GLY A 123 16.84 -28.66 15.33
CA GLY A 123 18.20 -28.16 15.63
C GLY A 123 18.49 -26.76 15.04
N GLN A 124 17.51 -26.07 14.49
CA GLN A 124 17.74 -24.74 13.87
C GLN A 124 17.98 -23.61 14.88
N ASP A 125 17.73 -23.84 16.16
CA ASP A 125 18.01 -22.87 17.24
C ASP A 125 19.49 -22.48 17.38
N ILE A 126 20.39 -23.20 16.74
CA ILE A 126 21.78 -22.80 16.55
C ILE A 126 21.89 -21.46 15.81
N LEU A 127 20.90 -21.11 14.99
CA LEU A 127 20.84 -19.84 14.26
C LEU A 127 20.51 -18.66 15.17
N ASN A 128 19.98 -18.91 16.38
CA ASN A 128 19.76 -17.87 17.38
C ASN A 128 21.08 -17.51 18.05
N GLY A 129 21.87 -16.70 17.35
CA GLY A 129 23.17 -16.20 17.88
C GLY A 129 22.96 -15.20 19.01
N ASP A 130 24.00 -14.97 19.79
CA ASP A 130 23.98 -13.95 20.84
C ASP A 130 24.10 -12.56 20.21
N MET A 131 23.07 -11.72 20.40
CA MET A 131 23.02 -10.37 19.85
C MET A 131 23.38 -9.29 20.88
N GLY A 132 23.54 -9.64 22.14
CA GLY A 132 23.69 -8.71 23.26
C GLY A 132 22.33 -8.25 23.80
N GLY A 133 22.38 -7.61 24.99
CA GLY A 133 21.16 -7.19 25.68
C GLY A 133 20.30 -8.35 26.20
N GLY A 134 20.87 -9.55 26.34
CA GLY A 134 20.13 -10.75 26.75
C GLY A 134 19.24 -11.35 25.66
N PHE A 135 19.46 -10.98 24.42
CA PHE A 135 18.64 -11.41 23.26
C PHE A 135 19.44 -12.37 22.38
N ARG A 136 18.77 -13.44 21.94
CA ARG A 136 19.29 -14.38 20.94
C ARG A 136 18.40 -14.38 19.70
N GLY A 137 19.02 -14.24 18.55
CA GLY A 137 18.29 -14.16 17.30
C GLY A 137 19.20 -14.07 16.08
N ILE A 138 18.65 -13.59 14.99
CA ILE A 138 19.36 -13.35 13.74
C ILE A 138 19.60 -11.85 13.62
N GLN A 139 20.86 -11.46 13.39
CA GLN A 139 21.22 -10.06 13.24
C GLN A 139 20.58 -9.46 12.00
N THR A 140 19.97 -8.30 12.15
CA THR A 140 19.46 -7.50 11.01
C THR A 140 20.56 -6.56 10.50
N THR A 141 20.65 -6.43 9.17
CA THR A 141 21.57 -5.54 8.48
C THR A 141 20.87 -4.46 7.66
N SER A 142 19.54 -4.38 7.79
CA SER A 142 18.70 -3.43 7.03
C SER A 142 18.75 -1.98 7.54
N GLY A 143 19.27 -1.76 8.75
CA GLY A 143 19.29 -0.45 9.38
C GLY A 143 17.96 0.00 9.96
N LEU A 144 17.00 -0.90 10.18
CA LEU A 144 15.68 -0.56 10.71
C LEU A 144 15.75 0.12 12.09
N PHE A 145 16.64 -0.34 12.97
CA PHE A 145 16.78 0.25 14.30
C PHE A 145 17.22 1.70 14.22
N GLN A 146 18.16 2.00 13.34
CA GLN A 146 18.63 3.36 13.09
C GLN A 146 17.50 4.25 12.50
N VAL A 147 16.71 3.71 11.58
CA VAL A 147 15.54 4.40 11.00
C VAL A 147 14.50 4.71 12.07
N TRP A 148 14.16 3.74 12.90
CA TRP A 148 13.17 3.94 13.97
C TRP A 148 13.64 4.95 15.00
N ARG A 149 14.93 4.91 15.34
CA ARG A 149 15.54 5.92 16.21
C ARG A 149 15.43 7.33 15.59
N GLY A 150 15.69 7.45 14.28
CA GLY A 150 15.55 8.71 13.55
C GLY A 150 14.10 9.21 13.49
N TRP A 151 13.12 8.30 13.56
CA TRP A 151 11.70 8.67 13.66
C TRP A 151 11.29 9.13 15.06
N GLY A 152 12.14 8.95 16.06
CA GLY A 152 11.85 9.30 17.45
C GLY A 152 11.20 8.17 18.24
N ILE A 153 11.26 6.92 17.76
CA ILE A 153 10.75 5.75 18.47
C ILE A 153 11.73 5.37 19.57
N THR A 154 11.30 5.36 20.83
CA THR A 154 12.14 5.10 21.99
C THR A 154 11.71 3.89 22.81
N SER A 155 10.64 3.20 22.42
CA SER A 155 10.12 2.03 23.15
C SER A 155 9.50 1.01 22.26
N SER A 156 9.41 -0.24 22.72
CA SER A 156 8.69 -1.32 22.04
C SER A 156 7.20 -1.02 21.92
N PHE A 157 6.62 -0.30 22.88
CA PHE A 157 5.22 0.11 22.83
C PHE A 157 4.94 1.04 21.63
N GLN A 158 5.83 2.00 21.38
CA GLN A 158 5.70 2.90 20.21
C GLN A 158 5.83 2.13 18.89
N LEU A 159 6.71 1.14 18.82
CA LEU A 159 6.79 0.23 17.66
C LEU A 159 5.47 -0.52 17.45
N TYR A 160 4.90 -1.05 18.54
CA TYR A 160 3.62 -1.76 18.47
C TYR A 160 2.48 -0.88 17.99
N VAL A 161 2.33 0.32 18.55
CA VAL A 161 1.29 1.27 18.15
C VAL A 161 1.45 1.66 16.66
N THR A 162 2.66 1.89 16.21
CA THR A 162 2.95 2.20 14.81
C THR A 162 2.62 1.02 13.90
N ALA A 163 2.91 -0.21 14.33
CA ALA A 163 2.56 -1.43 13.60
C ALA A 163 1.05 -1.57 13.42
N ILE A 164 0.27 -1.35 14.48
CA ILE A 164 -1.20 -1.39 14.42
C ILE A 164 -1.74 -0.29 13.51
N GLY A 165 -1.18 0.93 13.60
CA GLY A 165 -1.51 2.01 12.67
C GLY A 165 -1.26 1.65 11.20
N GLY A 166 -0.16 0.96 10.93
CA GLY A 166 0.16 0.44 9.59
C GLY A 166 -0.86 -0.58 9.09
N LEU A 167 -1.36 -1.48 9.95
CA LEU A 167 -2.42 -2.43 9.59
C LEU A 167 -3.75 -1.73 9.29
N VAL A 168 -4.11 -0.73 10.10
CA VAL A 168 -5.32 0.08 9.85
C VAL A 168 -5.20 0.80 8.51
N LEU A 169 -4.05 1.40 8.24
CA LEU A 169 -3.78 2.07 6.96
C LEU A 169 -3.87 1.10 5.79
N ALA A 170 -3.34 -0.13 5.93
CA ALA A 170 -3.44 -1.16 4.91
C ALA A 170 -4.89 -1.53 4.60
N GLY A 171 -5.73 -1.66 5.64
CA GLY A 171 -7.17 -1.89 5.48
C GLY A 171 -7.87 -0.74 4.77
N LEU A 172 -7.51 0.50 5.08
CA LEU A 172 -8.05 1.69 4.41
C LEU A 172 -7.65 1.74 2.93
N PHE A 173 -6.41 1.41 2.58
CA PHE A 173 -5.98 1.31 1.19
C PHE A 173 -6.72 0.21 0.43
N LEU A 174 -6.89 -0.95 1.04
CA LEU A 174 -7.63 -2.05 0.42
C LEU A 174 -9.09 -1.66 0.17
N PHE A 175 -9.73 -1.02 1.16
CA PHE A 175 -11.07 -0.46 1.04
C PHE A 175 -11.14 0.60 -0.08
N ALA A 176 -10.17 1.49 -0.16
CA ALA A 176 -10.12 2.53 -1.19
C ALA A 176 -10.05 1.92 -2.61
N GLY A 177 -9.28 0.86 -2.81
CA GLY A 177 -9.23 0.15 -4.08
C GLY A 177 -10.59 -0.41 -4.51
N TRP A 178 -11.28 -1.07 -3.59
CA TRP A 178 -12.65 -1.52 -3.83
C TRP A 178 -13.60 -0.36 -4.09
N PHE A 179 -13.58 0.67 -3.26
CA PHE A 179 -14.47 1.81 -3.33
C PHE A 179 -14.33 2.57 -4.66
N HIS A 180 -13.09 2.83 -5.08
CA HIS A 180 -12.82 3.61 -6.30
C HIS A 180 -12.94 2.81 -7.60
N TYR A 181 -13.16 1.52 -7.52
CA TYR A 181 -13.52 0.71 -8.68
C TYR A 181 -15.01 0.40 -8.74
N HIS A 182 -15.63 0.10 -7.62
CA HIS A 182 -17.00 -0.39 -7.55
C HIS A 182 -18.03 0.68 -7.17
N LYS A 183 -17.66 1.67 -6.35
CA LYS A 183 -18.61 2.62 -5.76
C LYS A 183 -18.47 4.04 -6.29
N ARG A 184 -17.26 4.53 -6.37
CA ARG A 184 -16.95 5.91 -6.80
C ARG A 184 -15.73 5.86 -7.72
N ALA A 185 -15.97 5.56 -8.98
CA ALA A 185 -14.89 5.40 -9.96
C ALA A 185 -14.70 6.67 -10.77
N PRO A 186 -13.47 7.19 -10.86
CA PRO A 186 -13.19 8.39 -11.65
C PRO A 186 -13.44 8.16 -13.14
N LYS A 187 -13.94 9.19 -13.83
CA LYS A 187 -14.04 9.19 -15.28
C LYS A 187 -12.68 9.31 -15.94
N LEU A 188 -12.59 8.90 -17.21
CA LEU A 188 -11.35 9.01 -17.98
C LEU A 188 -10.75 10.43 -17.95
N GLU A 189 -11.58 11.46 -18.01
CA GLU A 189 -11.16 12.85 -17.94
C GLU A 189 -10.37 13.19 -16.66
N TRP A 190 -10.75 12.59 -15.54
CA TRP A 190 -10.04 12.78 -14.28
C TRP A 190 -8.60 12.23 -14.37
N PHE A 191 -8.41 11.06 -14.96
CA PHE A 191 -7.08 10.48 -15.18
C PHE A 191 -6.25 11.27 -16.18
N GLN A 192 -6.89 11.94 -17.14
CA GLN A 192 -6.22 12.73 -18.16
C GLN A 192 -5.81 14.12 -17.68
N ASN A 193 -6.28 14.56 -16.53
CA ASN A 193 -5.89 15.83 -15.92
C ASN A 193 -4.54 15.70 -15.23
N VAL A 194 -3.48 15.53 -16.03
CA VAL A 194 -2.13 15.26 -15.54
C VAL A 194 -1.49 16.48 -14.88
N GLU A 195 -1.86 17.70 -15.26
CA GLU A 195 -1.39 18.93 -14.64
C GLU A 195 -1.82 19.00 -13.17
N SER A 196 -3.08 18.69 -12.88
CA SER A 196 -3.59 18.63 -11.50
C SER A 196 -2.91 17.51 -10.71
N MET A 197 -2.69 16.36 -11.33
CA MET A 197 -1.98 15.24 -10.71
C MET A 197 -0.54 15.65 -10.34
N LEU A 198 0.18 16.28 -11.25
CA LEU A 198 1.54 16.77 -11.01
C LEU A 198 1.55 17.84 -9.91
N ASN A 199 0.62 18.78 -9.94
CA ASN A 199 0.52 19.82 -8.91
C ASN A 199 0.35 19.22 -7.52
N HIS A 200 -0.52 18.21 -7.36
CA HIS A 200 -0.76 17.57 -6.07
C HIS A 200 0.42 16.72 -5.62
N HIS A 201 1.01 15.93 -6.52
CA HIS A 201 2.14 15.08 -6.16
C HIS A 201 3.41 15.88 -5.86
N LEU A 202 3.65 16.99 -6.54
CA LEU A 202 4.81 17.84 -6.29
C LEU A 202 4.61 18.74 -5.07
N SER A 203 3.43 19.34 -4.91
CA SER A 203 3.17 20.30 -3.82
C SER A 203 2.75 19.61 -2.53
N VAL A 204 1.74 18.75 -2.58
CA VAL A 204 1.15 18.16 -1.38
C VAL A 204 1.96 16.95 -0.93
N LEU A 205 2.27 16.03 -1.83
CA LEU A 205 3.00 14.81 -1.46
C LEU A 205 4.47 15.11 -1.16
N LEU A 206 5.22 15.63 -2.11
CA LEU A 206 6.66 15.87 -1.95
C LEU A 206 6.94 17.16 -1.17
N GLY A 207 6.27 18.27 -1.49
CA GLY A 207 6.49 19.55 -0.84
C GLY A 207 6.08 19.56 0.63
N CYS A 208 4.83 19.25 0.91
CA CYS A 208 4.33 19.17 2.30
C CYS A 208 4.98 18.02 3.08
N GLY A 209 5.27 16.90 2.44
CA GLY A 209 5.98 15.78 3.06
C GLY A 209 7.39 16.17 3.49
N SER A 210 8.14 16.86 2.63
CA SER A 210 9.49 17.34 2.94
C SER A 210 9.50 18.38 4.06
N LEU A 211 8.55 19.32 4.04
CA LEU A 211 8.41 20.32 5.11
C LEU A 211 7.96 19.68 6.42
N GLY A 212 7.07 18.70 6.37
CA GLY A 212 6.64 17.94 7.55
C GLY A 212 7.80 17.20 8.19
N TRP A 213 8.66 16.58 7.38
CA TRP A 213 9.85 15.91 7.89
C TRP A 213 10.88 16.89 8.44
N ALA A 214 11.11 18.01 7.77
CA ALA A 214 11.98 19.07 8.28
C ALA A 214 11.46 19.58 9.64
N GLY A 215 10.15 19.78 9.79
CA GLY A 215 9.54 20.14 11.07
C GLY A 215 9.77 19.08 12.14
N HIS A 216 9.62 17.80 11.82
CA HIS A 216 9.90 16.68 12.73
C HIS A 216 11.35 16.71 13.23
N LEU A 217 12.31 16.93 12.32
CA LEU A 217 13.73 16.98 12.67
C LEU A 217 14.11 18.18 13.55
N ILE A 218 13.42 19.31 13.39
CA ILE A 218 13.68 20.53 14.16
C ILE A 218 13.06 20.42 15.56
N HIS A 219 11.90 19.84 15.70
CA HIS A 219 11.15 19.70 16.94
C HIS A 219 11.38 18.36 17.64
#